data_4689a97249ee0ca019a9a282d503b9d3
#
_entry.id   4689a97249ee0ca019a9a282d503b9d3
#
_cell.length_a   1.000
_cell.length_b   1.000
_cell.length_c   1.000
_cell.angle_alpha   90.00
_cell.angle_beta   90.00
_cell.angle_gamma   90.00
#
_symmetry.space_group_name_H-M   'P 1'
#
loop_
_entity.id
_entity.type
_entity.pdbx_description
1 polymer ?
#
loop_
_entity_poly.entity_id
_entity_poly.type
_entity_poly.pdbx_seq_one_letter_code
_entity_poly.pdbx_strand_id
1 'polypeptide(L)'
;MEEMKKKYGDVFSFTSTGRLYLHLGSVKSLREAHINKADCFEGRCTDFGVLSRFFEEGVGVVNGEPWKELRKFFLQNLKERGIISVKHSLSGSMYDAIKSAVDFIKDKKGEPINILELVNNKCTTILTKMFFGDNGVTEEQIREFIGLYYTVMMCMVPTNLILSGNFARYAIFPFLKVFKEATACDKKIEKMLYAIIDEHKSTYDEEHIRDIIDDYIKERDLRRSKDDPTAKHFTDKALMASLKEFVGDGIIAVSSFVSIIIKILVEHPEEQKKVYEEIIEIVGVDRQPTVEDKSKLTYTNAFILEASRTSDFFPFVPCLECTKETTLRGFRIPKGTITLMNLYSSHYDTEVYEDPHKFDPSRFISKDGKRRSELPILFGVGRRSCMGEGFAMMEVFLFLTTIVKNFQLSFADGVKKSTNDDLFTGKLRIVAHPRN
;
A
#
# COMPACT_ATOMS: atom_id res chain seq x y z
N MET A 1 9.78 -20.46 2.54
CA MET A 1 10.88 -19.52 2.84
C MET A 1 11.39 -19.65 4.28
N GLU A 2 10.52 -19.80 5.28
CA GLU A 2 10.94 -19.99 6.69
C GLU A 2 11.79 -21.25 6.94
N GLU A 3 11.45 -22.37 6.31
CA GLU A 3 12.27 -23.59 6.39
C GLU A 3 13.68 -23.40 5.80
N MET A 4 13.75 -22.66 4.70
CA MET A 4 15.03 -22.30 4.07
C MET A 4 15.84 -21.35 4.97
N LYS A 5 15.19 -20.38 5.62
CA LYS A 5 15.84 -19.52 6.61
C LYS A 5 16.41 -20.30 7.78
N LYS A 6 15.67 -21.28 8.31
CA LYS A 6 16.17 -22.17 9.38
C LYS A 6 17.41 -22.95 8.95
N LYS A 7 17.51 -23.33 7.68
CA LYS A 7 18.61 -24.13 7.14
C LYS A 7 19.82 -23.30 6.72
N TYR A 8 19.62 -22.13 6.13
CA TYR A 8 20.66 -21.35 5.47
C TYR A 8 20.91 -19.97 6.08
N GLY A 9 20.14 -19.58 7.13
CA GLY A 9 20.21 -18.27 7.75
C GLY A 9 19.25 -17.25 7.09
N ASP A 10 19.32 -16.02 7.55
CA ASP A 10 18.46 -14.92 7.10
C ASP A 10 18.80 -14.38 5.69
N VAL A 11 20.01 -14.67 5.20
CA VAL A 11 20.47 -14.31 3.85
C VAL A 11 20.90 -15.57 3.12
N PHE A 12 20.21 -15.92 2.06
CA PHE A 12 20.56 -17.02 1.17
C PHE A 12 20.14 -16.72 -0.27
N SER A 13 20.69 -17.43 -1.24
CA SER A 13 20.34 -17.29 -2.64
C SER A 13 19.69 -18.53 -3.21
N PHE A 14 18.87 -18.34 -4.23
CA PHE A 14 18.28 -19.41 -5.04
C PHE A 14 18.12 -18.95 -6.48
N THR A 15 17.86 -19.88 -7.39
CA THR A 15 17.67 -19.58 -8.81
C THR A 15 16.23 -19.89 -9.19
N SER A 16 15.59 -19.00 -9.92
CA SER A 16 14.29 -19.22 -10.56
C SER A 16 14.35 -18.71 -11.99
N THR A 17 13.87 -19.50 -12.95
CA THR A 17 13.84 -19.18 -14.39
C THR A 17 15.15 -18.64 -14.97
N GLY A 18 16.31 -19.12 -14.43
CA GLY A 18 17.64 -18.68 -14.82
C GLY A 18 18.13 -17.39 -14.18
N ARG A 19 17.38 -16.78 -13.28
CA ARG A 19 17.77 -15.59 -12.53
C ARG A 19 18.18 -15.94 -11.10
N LEU A 20 19.18 -15.23 -10.60
CA LEU A 20 19.64 -15.34 -9.21
C LEU A 20 18.80 -14.44 -8.31
N TYR A 21 18.23 -15.03 -7.27
CA TYR A 21 17.48 -14.34 -6.23
C TYR A 21 18.24 -14.38 -4.91
N LEU A 22 18.22 -13.28 -4.19
CA LEU A 22 18.81 -13.12 -2.86
C LEU A 22 17.67 -12.89 -1.85
N HIS A 23 17.44 -13.85 -0.98
CA HIS A 23 16.49 -13.71 0.13
C HIS A 23 17.08 -12.87 1.24
N LEU A 24 16.32 -11.89 1.73
CA LEU A 24 16.63 -11.02 2.87
C LEU A 24 15.50 -11.17 3.91
N GLY A 25 15.80 -11.86 5.02
CA GLY A 25 14.82 -12.30 5.99
C GLY A 25 14.97 -11.72 7.40
N SER A 26 15.80 -10.67 7.58
CA SER A 26 15.93 -9.96 8.85
C SER A 26 15.90 -8.45 8.64
N VAL A 27 15.50 -7.70 9.68
CA VAL A 27 15.54 -6.22 9.65
C VAL A 27 16.94 -5.72 9.31
N LYS A 28 17.97 -6.34 9.87
CA LYS A 28 19.37 -5.99 9.63
C LYS A 28 19.78 -6.19 8.18
N SER A 29 19.44 -7.33 7.56
CA SER A 29 19.78 -7.60 6.15
C SER A 29 19.05 -6.67 5.19
N LEU A 30 17.77 -6.36 5.47
CA LEU A 30 16.97 -5.41 4.70
C LEU A 30 17.56 -4.01 4.75
N ARG A 31 17.95 -3.51 5.93
CA ARG A 31 18.55 -2.19 6.09
C ARG A 31 19.93 -2.12 5.45
N GLU A 32 20.76 -3.14 5.62
CA GLU A 32 22.07 -3.18 4.99
C GLU A 32 21.98 -3.09 3.47
N ALA A 33 21.08 -3.85 2.85
CA ALA A 33 20.90 -3.81 1.41
C ALA A 33 20.29 -2.48 0.93
N HIS A 34 19.15 -2.07 1.49
CA HIS A 34 18.33 -1.02 0.90
C HIS A 34 18.51 0.38 1.50
N ILE A 35 19.25 0.52 2.63
CA ILE A 35 19.67 1.82 3.18
C ILE A 35 21.16 2.00 2.96
N ASN A 36 22.00 1.13 3.55
CA ASN A 36 23.44 1.33 3.57
C ASN A 36 24.06 1.16 2.17
N LYS A 37 23.49 0.26 1.34
CA LYS A 37 23.92 -0.02 -0.03
C LYS A 37 22.86 0.33 -1.07
N ALA A 38 22.04 1.35 -0.78
CA ALA A 38 20.92 1.77 -1.62
C ALA A 38 21.30 1.97 -3.10
N ASP A 39 22.49 2.52 -3.37
CA ASP A 39 22.99 2.73 -4.74
C ASP A 39 23.18 1.42 -5.54
N CYS A 40 23.29 0.29 -4.84
CA CYS A 40 23.44 -1.00 -5.48
C CYS A 40 22.07 -1.73 -5.64
N PHE A 41 21.10 -1.46 -4.77
CA PHE A 41 19.85 -2.21 -4.68
C PHE A 41 18.60 -1.35 -4.94
N GLU A 42 18.69 -0.34 -5.79
CA GLU A 42 17.56 0.53 -6.14
C GLU A 42 16.87 0.19 -7.47
N GLY A 43 17.40 -0.75 -8.24
CA GLY A 43 16.81 -1.15 -9.53
C GLY A 43 15.51 -1.93 -9.35
N ARG A 44 14.61 -1.78 -10.30
CA ARG A 44 13.49 -2.72 -10.53
C ARG A 44 13.89 -3.68 -11.63
N CYS A 45 13.52 -4.93 -11.50
CA CYS A 45 13.77 -5.92 -12.56
C CYS A 45 12.98 -5.53 -13.81
N THR A 46 13.72 -5.26 -14.89
CA THR A 46 13.14 -4.89 -16.20
C THR A 46 12.92 -6.10 -17.11
N ASP A 47 13.39 -7.27 -16.72
CA ASP A 47 13.08 -8.51 -17.43
C ASP A 47 11.57 -8.74 -17.45
N PHE A 48 11.09 -9.42 -18.49
CA PHE A 48 9.70 -9.78 -18.61
C PHE A 48 9.24 -10.60 -17.37
N GLY A 49 8.26 -10.08 -16.70
CA GLY A 49 7.66 -10.65 -15.49
C GLY A 49 6.31 -9.97 -15.25
N VAL A 50 5.64 -10.33 -14.18
CA VAL A 50 4.30 -9.79 -13.88
C VAL A 50 4.36 -8.27 -13.68
N LEU A 51 5.31 -7.77 -12.88
CA LEU A 51 5.44 -6.33 -12.62
C LEU A 51 5.78 -5.53 -13.89
N SER A 52 6.82 -5.94 -14.63
CA SER A 52 7.23 -5.24 -15.84
C SER A 52 6.17 -5.31 -16.94
N ARG A 53 5.34 -6.38 -16.98
CA ARG A 53 4.28 -6.53 -17.97
C ARG A 53 3.09 -5.60 -17.69
N PHE A 54 2.68 -5.46 -16.44
CA PHE A 54 1.46 -4.71 -16.11
C PHE A 54 1.71 -3.24 -15.74
N PHE A 55 2.93 -2.87 -15.37
CA PHE A 55 3.26 -1.53 -14.90
C PHE A 55 4.44 -0.87 -15.65
N GLU A 56 4.74 -1.33 -16.84
CA GLU A 56 5.78 -0.75 -17.69
C GLU A 56 5.64 0.79 -17.80
N GLU A 57 6.73 1.52 -17.60
CA GLU A 57 6.81 2.98 -17.52
C GLU A 57 6.13 3.65 -16.30
N GLY A 58 5.42 2.92 -15.46
CA GLY A 58 4.89 3.44 -14.21
C GLY A 58 5.99 3.79 -13.19
N VAL A 59 5.72 4.76 -12.32
CA VAL A 59 6.69 5.27 -11.34
C VAL A 59 7.20 4.19 -10.39
N GLY A 60 6.41 3.15 -10.12
CA GLY A 60 6.80 2.01 -9.28
C GLY A 60 7.82 1.08 -9.93
N VAL A 61 7.92 1.05 -11.27
CA VAL A 61 8.71 0.06 -12.03
C VAL A 61 9.89 0.68 -12.79
N VAL A 62 9.78 1.90 -13.30
CA VAL A 62 10.87 2.53 -14.05
C VAL A 62 12.13 2.72 -13.20
N ASN A 63 13.28 2.80 -13.86
CA ASN A 63 14.60 2.93 -13.26
C ASN A 63 15.29 4.25 -13.62
N GLY A 64 16.33 4.62 -12.87
CA GLY A 64 17.22 5.72 -13.18
C GLY A 64 16.59 7.10 -13.12
N GLU A 65 16.91 7.95 -14.10
CA GLU A 65 16.42 9.34 -14.18
C GLU A 65 14.89 9.44 -14.30
N PRO A 66 14.22 8.67 -15.19
CA PRO A 66 12.75 8.70 -15.27
C PRO A 66 12.07 8.45 -13.91
N TRP A 67 12.56 7.45 -13.17
CA TRP A 67 12.05 7.19 -11.83
C TRP A 67 12.24 8.36 -10.87
N LYS A 68 13.44 8.99 -10.87
CA LYS A 68 13.73 10.11 -9.96
C LYS A 68 12.79 11.29 -10.23
N GLU A 69 12.61 11.63 -11.50
CA GLU A 69 11.78 12.76 -11.90
C GLU A 69 10.27 12.50 -11.65
N LEU A 70 9.76 11.35 -12.05
CA LEU A 70 8.36 10.99 -11.81
C LEU A 70 8.07 10.88 -10.30
N ARG A 71 8.95 10.21 -9.54
CA ARG A 71 8.77 10.10 -8.08
C ARG A 71 8.79 11.46 -7.40
N LYS A 72 9.69 12.34 -7.79
CA LYS A 72 9.76 13.71 -7.25
C LYS A 72 8.46 14.46 -7.53
N PHE A 73 7.99 14.44 -8.78
CA PHE A 73 6.75 15.07 -9.19
C PHE A 73 5.55 14.54 -8.36
N PHE A 74 5.35 13.24 -8.34
CA PHE A 74 4.21 12.65 -7.63
C PHE A 74 4.27 12.91 -6.11
N LEU A 75 5.45 12.77 -5.46
CA LEU A 75 5.58 13.07 -4.04
C LEU A 75 5.28 14.53 -3.71
N GLN A 76 5.70 15.46 -4.57
CA GLN A 76 5.41 16.87 -4.40
C GLN A 76 3.90 17.13 -4.51
N ASN A 77 3.26 16.62 -5.56
CA ASN A 77 1.81 16.73 -5.75
C ASN A 77 1.01 16.11 -4.60
N LEU A 78 1.36 14.90 -4.17
CA LEU A 78 0.73 14.25 -3.03
C LEU A 78 0.86 15.09 -1.76
N LYS A 79 2.00 15.75 -1.56
CA LYS A 79 2.23 16.66 -0.42
C LYS A 79 1.40 17.93 -0.51
N GLU A 80 1.37 18.59 -1.66
CA GLU A 80 0.65 19.84 -1.89
C GLU A 80 -0.86 19.65 -1.78
N ARG A 81 -1.37 18.50 -2.21
CA ARG A 81 -2.77 18.10 -2.07
C ARG A 81 -3.14 17.61 -0.66
N GLY A 82 -2.22 17.67 0.32
CA GLY A 82 -2.50 17.39 1.72
C GLY A 82 -2.42 15.92 2.12
N ILE A 83 -1.88 15.06 1.27
CA ILE A 83 -1.77 13.62 1.52
C ILE A 83 -0.65 13.29 2.53
N ILE A 84 0.40 14.08 2.58
CA ILE A 84 1.54 13.87 3.48
C ILE A 84 1.53 14.88 4.64
N SER A 85 0.86 16.01 4.47
CA SER A 85 0.69 17.03 5.52
C SER A 85 -0.70 17.62 5.43
N VAL A 86 -1.49 17.43 6.48
CA VAL A 86 -2.87 17.89 6.63
C VAL A 86 -3.01 19.38 6.35
N LYS A 87 -3.19 19.75 5.09
CA LYS A 87 -3.58 21.09 4.68
C LYS A 87 -4.71 21.06 3.64
N HIS A 88 -5.92 21.11 4.15
CA HIS A 88 -7.15 21.74 3.64
C HIS A 88 -8.02 21.06 2.58
N SER A 89 -7.56 20.38 1.51
CA SER A 89 -8.54 19.97 0.47
C SER A 89 -8.99 18.51 0.56
N LEU A 90 -8.08 17.58 0.86
CA LEU A 90 -8.41 16.15 0.95
C LEU A 90 -8.89 15.71 2.34
N SER A 91 -8.50 16.45 3.40
CA SER A 91 -9.00 16.15 4.75
C SER A 91 -10.53 16.21 4.81
N GLY A 92 -11.17 17.18 4.14
CA GLY A 92 -12.62 17.27 4.06
C GLY A 92 -13.25 16.02 3.46
N SER A 93 -12.80 15.60 2.26
CA SER A 93 -13.33 14.43 1.57
C SER A 93 -13.11 13.11 2.34
N MET A 94 -11.97 13.00 3.04
CA MET A 94 -11.69 11.84 3.89
C MET A 94 -12.61 11.80 5.11
N TYR A 95 -12.81 12.94 5.79
CA TYR A 95 -13.73 13.01 6.94
C TYR A 95 -15.17 12.74 6.51
N ASP A 96 -15.61 13.26 5.37
CA ASP A 96 -16.96 13.02 4.83
C ASP A 96 -17.17 11.54 4.49
N ALA A 97 -16.18 10.90 3.86
CA ALA A 97 -16.23 9.47 3.55
C ALA A 97 -16.29 8.60 4.82
N ILE A 98 -15.49 8.93 5.84
CA ILE A 98 -15.47 8.20 7.12
C ILE A 98 -16.77 8.46 7.90
N LYS A 99 -17.30 9.69 7.92
CA LYS A 99 -18.61 9.99 8.49
C LYS A 99 -19.71 9.17 7.82
N SER A 100 -19.70 9.13 6.49
CA SER A 100 -20.63 8.30 5.72
C SER A 100 -20.49 6.79 6.04
N ALA A 101 -19.29 6.31 6.39
CA ALA A 101 -19.10 4.94 6.87
C ALA A 101 -19.76 4.72 8.24
N VAL A 102 -19.62 5.67 9.17
CA VAL A 102 -20.30 5.62 10.48
C VAL A 102 -21.82 5.64 10.32
N ASP A 103 -22.35 6.51 9.46
CA ASP A 103 -23.80 6.59 9.22
C ASP A 103 -24.34 5.28 8.62
N PHE A 104 -23.61 4.70 7.64
CA PHE A 104 -23.95 3.37 7.09
C PHE A 104 -23.98 2.27 8.17
N ILE A 105 -22.99 2.25 9.08
CA ILE A 105 -22.94 1.27 10.17
C ILE A 105 -24.13 1.48 11.14
N LYS A 106 -24.50 2.73 11.47
CA LYS A 106 -25.66 3.05 12.31
C LYS A 106 -26.95 2.55 11.69
N ASP A 107 -27.13 2.74 10.39
CA ASP A 107 -28.33 2.32 9.66
C ASP A 107 -28.50 0.79 9.64
N LYS A 108 -27.40 0.04 9.80
CA LYS A 108 -27.43 -1.43 9.93
C LYS A 108 -28.01 -1.93 11.27
N LYS A 109 -28.10 -1.08 12.29
CA LYS A 109 -28.75 -1.40 13.59
C LYS A 109 -28.24 -2.70 14.23
N GLY A 110 -26.95 -3.00 14.10
CA GLY A 110 -26.33 -4.23 14.63
C GLY A 110 -26.39 -5.45 13.69
N GLU A 111 -26.89 -5.31 12.48
CA GLU A 111 -26.74 -6.37 11.47
C GLU A 111 -25.28 -6.58 11.09
N PRO A 112 -24.87 -7.82 10.79
CA PRO A 112 -23.51 -8.13 10.36
C PRO A 112 -23.13 -7.42 9.05
N ILE A 113 -21.99 -6.77 9.04
CA ILE A 113 -21.46 -6.01 7.88
C ILE A 113 -20.20 -6.66 7.28
N ASN A 114 -20.00 -6.48 5.98
CA ASN A 114 -18.74 -6.76 5.31
C ASN A 114 -17.85 -5.52 5.42
N ILE A 115 -16.88 -5.58 6.34
CA ILE A 115 -16.01 -4.43 6.60
C ILE A 115 -15.11 -4.09 5.40
N LEU A 116 -14.63 -5.09 4.66
CA LEU A 116 -13.79 -4.86 3.47
C LEU A 116 -14.57 -4.11 2.38
N GLU A 117 -15.80 -4.50 2.13
CA GLU A 117 -16.65 -3.84 1.13
C GLU A 117 -16.97 -2.39 1.54
N LEU A 118 -17.31 -2.17 2.82
CA LEU A 118 -17.56 -0.83 3.34
C LEU A 118 -16.33 0.07 3.17
N VAL A 119 -15.16 -0.38 3.64
CA VAL A 119 -13.93 0.42 3.58
C VAL A 119 -13.49 0.62 2.13
N ASN A 120 -13.60 -0.42 1.28
CA ASN A 120 -13.28 -0.31 -0.14
C ASN A 120 -14.09 0.79 -0.84
N ASN A 121 -15.40 0.84 -0.61
CA ASN A 121 -16.27 1.88 -1.16
C ASN A 121 -15.85 3.28 -0.71
N LYS A 122 -15.40 3.45 0.55
CA LYS A 122 -14.98 4.76 1.06
C LYS A 122 -13.60 5.17 0.57
N CYS A 123 -12.63 4.26 0.54
CA CYS A 123 -11.31 4.49 -0.07
C CYS A 123 -11.45 4.82 -1.57
N THR A 124 -12.35 4.14 -2.27
CA THR A 124 -12.68 4.46 -3.67
C THR A 124 -13.11 5.92 -3.82
N THR A 125 -14.07 6.39 -3.02
CA THR A 125 -14.54 7.78 -3.07
C THR A 125 -13.41 8.77 -2.83
N ILE A 126 -12.55 8.51 -1.82
CA ILE A 126 -11.44 9.39 -1.46
C ILE A 126 -10.42 9.48 -2.61
N LEU A 127 -9.97 8.34 -3.11
CA LEU A 127 -8.92 8.28 -4.13
C LEU A 127 -9.40 8.73 -5.51
N THR A 128 -10.65 8.40 -5.87
CA THR A 128 -11.24 8.88 -7.13
C THR A 128 -11.26 10.41 -7.18
N LYS A 129 -11.72 11.05 -6.10
CA LYS A 129 -11.74 12.51 -6.02
C LYS A 129 -10.33 13.11 -6.08
N MET A 130 -9.36 12.43 -5.50
CA MET A 130 -7.97 12.87 -5.47
C MET A 130 -7.32 12.86 -6.86
N PHE A 131 -7.52 11.78 -7.62
CA PHE A 131 -6.82 11.56 -8.89
C PHE A 131 -7.58 12.09 -10.11
N PHE A 132 -8.90 12.17 -10.04
CA PHE A 132 -9.76 12.52 -11.17
C PHE A 132 -10.68 13.71 -10.90
N GLY A 133 -10.54 14.39 -9.74
CA GLY A 133 -11.42 15.49 -9.36
C GLY A 133 -12.85 15.06 -9.05
N ASP A 134 -13.75 16.06 -8.93
CA ASP A 134 -15.14 15.79 -8.51
C ASP A 134 -15.98 15.09 -9.59
N ASN A 135 -15.66 15.28 -10.88
CA ASN A 135 -16.46 14.77 -12.01
C ASN A 135 -15.62 14.05 -13.08
N GLY A 136 -14.36 13.72 -12.81
CA GLY A 136 -13.46 13.15 -13.81
C GLY A 136 -13.75 11.70 -14.19
N VAL A 137 -14.49 10.96 -13.35
CA VAL A 137 -14.93 9.58 -13.62
C VAL A 137 -16.27 9.30 -12.97
N THR A 138 -17.09 8.44 -13.60
CA THR A 138 -18.37 7.99 -13.03
C THR A 138 -18.17 6.85 -12.02
N GLU A 139 -19.17 6.65 -11.14
CA GLU A 139 -19.15 5.49 -10.22
C GLU A 139 -19.10 4.14 -10.96
N GLU A 140 -19.73 4.05 -12.13
CA GLU A 140 -19.70 2.84 -12.94
C GLU A 140 -18.30 2.57 -13.49
N GLN A 141 -17.64 3.59 -14.05
CA GLN A 141 -16.28 3.49 -14.57
C GLN A 141 -15.29 3.07 -13.48
N ILE A 142 -15.36 3.66 -12.29
CA ILE A 142 -14.43 3.29 -11.23
C ILE A 142 -14.71 1.88 -10.68
N ARG A 143 -15.97 1.46 -10.62
CA ARG A 143 -16.35 0.10 -10.22
C ARG A 143 -15.86 -0.92 -11.23
N GLU A 144 -16.00 -0.65 -12.53
CA GLU A 144 -15.43 -1.49 -13.60
C GLU A 144 -13.91 -1.55 -13.47
N PHE A 145 -13.23 -0.41 -13.31
CA PHE A 145 -11.78 -0.35 -13.11
C PHE A 145 -11.32 -1.23 -11.96
N ILE A 146 -11.95 -1.13 -10.78
CA ILE A 146 -11.58 -1.93 -9.60
C ILE A 146 -11.75 -3.42 -9.86
N GLY A 147 -12.85 -3.83 -10.48
CA GLY A 147 -13.10 -5.23 -10.83
C GLY A 147 -12.05 -5.80 -11.79
N LEU A 148 -11.68 -5.03 -12.82
CA LEU A 148 -10.62 -5.39 -13.76
C LEU A 148 -9.24 -5.42 -13.06
N TYR A 149 -8.94 -4.42 -12.23
CA TYR A 149 -7.66 -4.33 -11.53
C TYR A 149 -7.49 -5.46 -10.51
N TYR A 150 -8.56 -5.86 -9.82
CA TYR A 150 -8.53 -7.02 -8.93
C TYR A 150 -8.10 -8.30 -9.67
N THR A 151 -8.57 -8.49 -10.92
CA THR A 151 -8.14 -9.62 -11.75
C THR A 151 -6.64 -9.54 -12.10
N VAL A 152 -6.10 -8.34 -12.35
CA VAL A 152 -4.66 -8.12 -12.55
C VAL A 152 -3.89 -8.48 -11.27
N MET A 153 -4.38 -8.06 -10.11
CA MET A 153 -3.76 -8.37 -8.81
C MET A 153 -3.70 -9.86 -8.49
N MET A 154 -4.64 -10.67 -9.00
CA MET A 154 -4.59 -12.13 -8.85
C MET A 154 -3.33 -12.76 -9.48
N CYS A 155 -2.65 -12.06 -10.39
CA CYS A 155 -1.34 -12.47 -10.91
C CYS A 155 -0.18 -12.16 -9.97
N MET A 156 -0.33 -11.27 -8.98
CA MET A 156 0.74 -10.77 -8.11
C MET A 156 1.05 -11.69 -6.94
N VAL A 157 0.77 -12.99 -7.08
CA VAL A 157 1.12 -13.97 -6.05
C VAL A 157 2.64 -14.22 -6.01
N PRO A 158 3.22 -14.54 -4.84
CA PRO A 158 4.68 -14.70 -4.68
C PRO A 158 5.32 -15.66 -5.69
N THR A 159 4.62 -16.74 -6.05
CA THR A 159 5.10 -17.72 -7.03
C THR A 159 5.26 -17.11 -8.43
N ASN A 160 4.38 -16.21 -8.84
CA ASN A 160 4.46 -15.55 -10.15
C ASN A 160 5.48 -14.41 -10.15
N LEU A 161 5.66 -13.73 -9.01
CA LEU A 161 6.63 -12.64 -8.86
C LEU A 161 8.09 -13.10 -9.03
N ILE A 162 8.40 -14.37 -8.75
CA ILE A 162 9.73 -14.94 -8.97
C ILE A 162 9.93 -15.57 -10.36
N LEU A 163 8.92 -15.46 -11.24
CA LEU A 163 9.01 -15.88 -12.63
C LEU A 163 9.35 -14.68 -13.51
N SER A 164 10.51 -14.71 -14.16
CA SER A 164 10.96 -13.60 -15.01
C SER A 164 11.83 -14.07 -16.18
N GLY A 165 12.04 -13.18 -17.16
CA GLY A 165 12.87 -13.41 -18.33
C GLY A 165 12.18 -14.19 -19.45
N ASN A 166 12.97 -14.54 -20.47
CA ASN A 166 12.44 -15.13 -21.69
C ASN A 166 11.80 -16.52 -21.48
N PHE A 167 12.34 -17.32 -20.56
CA PHE A 167 11.74 -18.62 -20.28
C PHE A 167 10.34 -18.45 -19.68
N ALA A 168 10.17 -17.58 -18.71
CA ALA A 168 8.85 -17.27 -18.16
C ALA A 168 7.90 -16.71 -19.22
N ARG A 169 8.40 -15.79 -20.07
CA ARG A 169 7.63 -15.14 -21.15
C ARG A 169 7.05 -16.11 -22.15
N TYR A 170 7.84 -17.08 -22.62
CA TYR A 170 7.44 -17.94 -23.74
C TYR A 170 6.98 -19.33 -23.30
N ALA A 171 7.47 -19.84 -22.17
CA ALA A 171 7.22 -21.21 -21.73
C ALA A 171 6.27 -21.34 -20.51
N ILE A 172 6.00 -20.25 -19.77
CA ILE A 172 5.15 -20.31 -18.59
C ILE A 172 3.91 -19.44 -18.72
N PHE A 173 4.07 -18.11 -18.82
CA PHE A 173 2.95 -17.17 -18.79
C PHE A 173 1.90 -17.38 -19.87
N PRO A 174 2.22 -17.79 -21.14
CA PRO A 174 1.21 -18.06 -22.14
C PRO A 174 0.27 -19.22 -21.79
N PHE A 175 0.63 -20.08 -20.85
CA PHE A 175 -0.17 -21.21 -20.41
C PHE A 175 -0.92 -20.97 -19.10
N LEU A 176 -0.60 -19.88 -18.38
CA LEU A 176 -1.31 -19.53 -17.17
C LEU A 176 -2.63 -18.80 -17.49
N LYS A 177 -3.76 -19.44 -17.15
CA LYS A 177 -5.08 -18.86 -17.34
C LYS A 177 -5.20 -17.48 -16.68
N VAL A 178 -4.77 -17.35 -15.41
CA VAL A 178 -4.80 -16.09 -14.66
C VAL A 178 -4.01 -14.98 -15.35
N PHE A 179 -2.89 -15.28 -16.00
CA PHE A 179 -2.10 -14.29 -16.73
C PHE A 179 -2.78 -13.81 -18.01
N LYS A 180 -3.48 -14.72 -18.74
CA LYS A 180 -4.26 -14.35 -19.91
C LYS A 180 -5.43 -13.44 -19.55
N GLU A 181 -6.17 -13.80 -18.52
CA GLU A 181 -7.30 -13.01 -18.01
C GLU A 181 -6.84 -11.64 -17.54
N ALA A 182 -5.78 -11.58 -16.72
CA ALA A 182 -5.17 -10.34 -16.28
C ALA A 182 -4.70 -9.46 -17.44
N THR A 183 -4.09 -10.05 -18.48
CA THR A 183 -3.66 -9.30 -19.69
C THR A 183 -4.85 -8.71 -20.44
N ALA A 184 -5.98 -9.41 -20.52
CA ALA A 184 -7.19 -8.90 -21.14
C ALA A 184 -7.82 -7.76 -20.34
N CYS A 185 -7.84 -7.89 -19.01
CA CYS A 185 -8.32 -6.85 -18.10
C CYS A 185 -7.43 -5.61 -18.14
N ASP A 186 -6.11 -5.79 -18.11
CA ASP A 186 -5.13 -4.72 -18.19
C ASP A 186 -5.32 -3.83 -19.45
N LYS A 187 -5.50 -4.43 -20.62
CA LYS A 187 -5.80 -3.68 -21.85
C LYS A 187 -7.08 -2.82 -21.77
N LYS A 188 -8.09 -3.31 -21.03
CA LYS A 188 -9.31 -2.51 -20.81
C LYS A 188 -9.03 -1.33 -19.88
N ILE A 189 -8.28 -1.56 -18.81
CA ILE A 189 -7.84 -0.51 -17.88
C ILE A 189 -7.05 0.56 -18.62
N GLU A 190 -6.05 0.16 -19.42
CA GLU A 190 -5.25 1.08 -20.22
C GLU A 190 -6.14 1.94 -21.13
N LYS A 191 -7.09 1.32 -21.84
CA LYS A 191 -8.04 2.05 -22.70
C LYS A 191 -8.88 3.06 -21.92
N MET A 192 -9.37 2.70 -20.73
CA MET A 192 -10.14 3.60 -19.87
C MET A 192 -9.30 4.79 -19.42
N LEU A 193 -8.08 4.55 -18.95
CA LEU A 193 -7.20 5.61 -18.45
C LEU A 193 -6.73 6.54 -19.57
N TYR A 194 -6.42 6.01 -20.77
CA TYR A 194 -6.10 6.87 -21.92
C TYR A 194 -7.29 7.75 -22.33
N ALA A 195 -8.52 7.25 -22.31
CA ALA A 195 -9.70 8.06 -22.61
C ALA A 195 -9.84 9.23 -21.60
N ILE A 196 -9.60 8.98 -20.32
CA ILE A 196 -9.61 10.02 -19.28
C ILE A 196 -8.50 11.05 -19.52
N ILE A 197 -7.27 10.59 -19.81
CA ILE A 197 -6.14 11.48 -20.10
C ILE A 197 -6.40 12.34 -21.35
N ASP A 198 -6.98 11.77 -22.39
CA ASP A 198 -7.28 12.49 -23.62
C ASP A 198 -8.41 13.52 -23.42
N GLU A 199 -9.41 13.20 -22.59
CA GLU A 199 -10.43 14.17 -22.18
C GLU A 199 -9.79 15.35 -21.42
N HIS A 200 -8.89 15.07 -20.45
CA HIS A 200 -8.19 16.13 -19.71
C HIS A 200 -7.37 17.01 -20.65
N LYS A 201 -6.64 16.44 -21.60
CA LYS A 201 -5.86 17.19 -22.57
C LYS A 201 -6.73 18.12 -23.44
N SER A 202 -7.93 17.65 -23.81
CA SER A 202 -8.85 18.42 -24.64
C SER A 202 -9.53 19.59 -23.91
N THR A 203 -9.65 19.47 -22.57
CA THR A 203 -10.34 20.43 -21.70
C THR A 203 -9.39 21.13 -20.73
N TYR A 204 -8.07 20.98 -20.95
CA TYR A 204 -7.05 21.54 -20.06
C TYR A 204 -7.12 23.08 -20.01
N ASP A 205 -7.10 23.63 -18.80
CA ASP A 205 -7.02 25.05 -18.51
C ASP A 205 -5.93 25.31 -17.46
N GLU A 206 -4.89 26.05 -17.83
CA GLU A 206 -3.74 26.31 -16.96
C GLU A 206 -4.12 27.14 -15.71
N GLU A 207 -5.18 27.92 -15.79
CA GLU A 207 -5.67 28.74 -14.66
C GLU A 207 -6.54 27.93 -13.68
N HIS A 208 -7.09 26.79 -14.13
CA HIS A 208 -8.02 25.97 -13.35
C HIS A 208 -7.58 24.49 -13.30
N ILE A 209 -6.61 24.19 -12.45
CA ILE A 209 -6.07 22.83 -12.26
C ILE A 209 -7.04 22.00 -11.41
N ARG A 210 -7.65 21.00 -12.00
CA ARG A 210 -8.67 20.12 -11.38
C ARG A 210 -8.06 19.05 -10.46
N ASP A 211 -7.04 18.36 -10.94
CA ASP A 211 -6.49 17.16 -10.33
C ASP A 211 -5.03 16.92 -10.71
N ILE A 212 -4.52 15.72 -10.41
CA ILE A 212 -3.13 15.35 -10.66
C ILE A 212 -2.82 15.16 -12.15
N ILE A 213 -3.83 14.89 -12.99
CA ILE A 213 -3.64 14.75 -14.44
C ILE A 213 -3.34 16.13 -15.03
N ASP A 214 -4.09 17.14 -14.63
CA ASP A 214 -3.84 18.53 -15.04
C ASP A 214 -2.48 19.02 -14.54
N ASP A 215 -2.10 18.73 -13.28
CA ASP A 215 -0.77 19.04 -12.75
C ASP A 215 0.35 18.38 -13.58
N TYR A 216 0.14 17.14 -14.02
CA TYR A 216 1.11 16.44 -14.85
C TYR A 216 1.24 17.07 -16.24
N ILE A 217 0.13 17.46 -16.86
CA ILE A 217 0.11 18.17 -18.14
C ILE A 217 0.85 19.50 -18.00
N LYS A 218 0.55 20.27 -16.97
CA LYS A 218 1.21 21.55 -16.66
C LYS A 218 2.72 21.38 -16.50
N GLU A 219 3.17 20.43 -15.69
CA GLU A 219 4.59 20.17 -15.46
C GLU A 219 5.30 19.74 -16.75
N ARG A 220 4.71 18.86 -17.54
CA ARG A 220 5.23 18.42 -18.84
C ARG A 220 5.43 19.61 -19.77
N ASP A 221 4.41 20.46 -19.91
CA ASP A 221 4.42 21.58 -20.85
C ASP A 221 5.36 22.68 -20.37
N LEU A 222 5.46 22.91 -19.07
CA LEU A 222 6.46 23.81 -18.46
C LEU A 222 7.90 23.34 -18.73
N ARG A 223 8.17 22.05 -18.62
CA ARG A 223 9.49 21.50 -18.93
C ARG A 223 9.83 21.62 -20.42
N ARG A 224 8.86 21.37 -21.28
CA ARG A 224 9.00 21.53 -22.74
C ARG A 224 9.30 22.98 -23.13
N SER A 225 8.59 23.95 -22.53
CA SER A 225 8.81 25.37 -22.82
C SER A 225 10.18 25.90 -22.38
N LYS A 226 10.83 25.18 -21.42
CA LYS A 226 12.18 25.50 -20.92
C LYS A 226 13.29 24.67 -21.57
N ASP A 227 12.97 23.86 -22.59
CA ASP A 227 13.90 22.91 -23.20
C ASP A 227 14.57 21.97 -22.18
N ASP A 228 13.86 21.64 -21.09
CA ASP A 228 14.37 20.74 -20.05
C ASP A 228 14.48 19.30 -20.63
N PRO A 229 15.68 18.70 -20.64
CA PRO A 229 15.88 17.36 -21.20
C PRO A 229 15.10 16.27 -20.48
N THR A 230 14.61 16.52 -19.26
CA THR A 230 13.79 15.58 -18.50
C THR A 230 12.33 15.56 -18.91
N ALA A 231 11.87 16.52 -19.74
CA ALA A 231 10.51 16.55 -20.31
C ALA A 231 10.14 15.26 -21.06
N LYS A 232 11.14 14.59 -21.66
CA LYS A 232 10.97 13.31 -22.36
C LYS A 232 10.46 12.16 -21.47
N HIS A 233 10.61 12.28 -20.15
CA HIS A 233 10.15 11.28 -19.16
C HIS A 233 8.66 11.45 -18.79
N PHE A 234 8.08 12.60 -19.12
CA PHE A 234 6.67 12.92 -18.85
C PHE A 234 5.81 12.54 -20.05
N THR A 235 5.64 11.25 -20.29
CA THR A 235 4.84 10.70 -21.40
C THR A 235 3.42 10.36 -20.94
N ASP A 236 2.46 10.29 -21.88
CA ASP A 236 1.10 9.83 -21.56
C ASP A 236 1.10 8.38 -21.04
N LYS A 237 2.04 7.54 -21.53
CA LYS A 237 2.19 6.16 -21.06
C LYS A 237 2.69 6.11 -19.62
N ALA A 238 3.66 6.97 -19.24
CA ALA A 238 4.13 7.08 -17.86
C ALA A 238 3.03 7.58 -16.91
N LEU A 239 2.21 8.54 -17.35
CA LEU A 239 1.04 9.01 -16.62
C LEU A 239 0.01 7.89 -16.45
N MET A 240 -0.40 7.25 -17.55
CA MET A 240 -1.39 6.16 -17.52
C MET A 240 -0.95 5.03 -16.60
N ALA A 241 0.29 4.57 -16.72
CA ALA A 241 0.81 3.49 -15.88
C ALA A 241 0.90 3.88 -14.40
N SER A 242 1.31 5.13 -14.10
CA SER A 242 1.36 5.63 -12.73
C SER A 242 -0.04 5.82 -12.14
N LEU A 243 -1.03 6.31 -12.90
CA LEU A 243 -2.42 6.40 -12.44
C LEU A 243 -2.99 5.01 -12.13
N LYS A 244 -2.69 4.01 -12.98
CA LYS A 244 -3.08 2.62 -12.75
C LYS A 244 -2.53 2.10 -11.42
N GLU A 245 -1.25 2.35 -11.12
CA GLU A 245 -0.63 1.99 -9.85
C GLU A 245 -1.28 2.72 -8.67
N PHE A 246 -1.40 4.05 -8.74
CA PHE A 246 -1.91 4.84 -7.61
C PHE A 246 -3.38 4.55 -7.29
N VAL A 247 -4.23 4.48 -8.31
CA VAL A 247 -5.66 4.26 -8.10
C VAL A 247 -5.93 2.81 -7.72
N GLY A 248 -5.34 1.87 -8.46
CA GLY A 248 -5.55 0.44 -8.23
C GLY A 248 -4.96 -0.04 -6.89
N ASP A 249 -3.67 0.19 -6.68
CA ASP A 249 -3.00 -0.19 -5.44
C ASP A 249 -3.53 0.62 -4.25
N GLY A 250 -3.77 1.92 -4.44
CA GLY A 250 -4.30 2.78 -3.40
C GLY A 250 -5.64 2.31 -2.87
N ILE A 251 -6.59 1.98 -3.75
CA ILE A 251 -7.92 1.49 -3.31
C ILE A 251 -7.82 0.11 -2.68
N ILE A 252 -7.22 -0.86 -3.38
CA ILE A 252 -7.22 -2.26 -2.94
C ILE A 252 -6.31 -2.47 -1.73
N ALA A 253 -5.09 -1.91 -1.76
CA ALA A 253 -4.14 -2.12 -0.67
C ALA A 253 -4.58 -1.41 0.60
N VAL A 254 -5.02 -0.15 0.52
CA VAL A 254 -5.42 0.60 1.72
C VAL A 254 -6.70 0.03 2.32
N SER A 255 -7.73 -0.26 1.51
CA SER A 255 -8.97 -0.86 2.02
C SER A 255 -8.74 -2.22 2.68
N SER A 256 -7.89 -3.05 2.08
CA SER A 256 -7.50 -4.34 2.66
C SER A 256 -6.76 -4.15 3.97
N PHE A 257 -5.80 -3.23 4.01
CA PHE A 257 -5.00 -2.97 5.20
C PHE A 257 -5.83 -2.42 6.36
N VAL A 258 -6.67 -1.42 6.13
CA VAL A 258 -7.62 -0.90 7.14
C VAL A 258 -8.51 -2.02 7.67
N SER A 259 -9.05 -2.86 6.78
CA SER A 259 -9.94 -3.96 7.16
C SER A 259 -9.23 -5.04 7.98
N ILE A 260 -7.96 -5.35 7.66
CA ILE A 260 -7.14 -6.27 8.46
C ILE A 260 -6.88 -5.68 9.85
N ILE A 261 -6.53 -4.40 9.97
CA ILE A 261 -6.31 -3.75 11.26
C ILE A 261 -7.58 -3.78 12.12
N ILE A 262 -8.76 -3.54 11.51
CA ILE A 262 -10.05 -3.65 12.21
C ILE A 262 -10.32 -5.11 12.61
N LYS A 263 -10.03 -6.09 11.75
CA LYS A 263 -10.14 -7.52 12.09
C LYS A 263 -9.28 -7.86 13.30
N ILE A 264 -8.02 -7.45 13.31
CA ILE A 264 -7.09 -7.67 14.44
C ILE A 264 -7.62 -7.00 15.72
N LEU A 265 -8.21 -5.81 15.62
CA LEU A 265 -8.81 -5.15 16.77
C LEU A 265 -9.98 -5.97 17.36
N VAL A 266 -10.80 -6.58 16.51
CA VAL A 266 -11.90 -7.44 16.94
C VAL A 266 -11.40 -8.74 17.59
N GLU A 267 -10.27 -9.27 17.12
CA GLU A 267 -9.59 -10.43 17.74
C GLU A 267 -9.01 -10.13 19.13
N HIS A 268 -8.81 -8.85 19.47
CA HIS A 268 -8.22 -8.40 20.72
C HIS A 268 -9.15 -7.42 21.48
N PRO A 269 -10.25 -7.91 22.07
CA PRO A 269 -11.26 -7.04 22.70
C PRO A 269 -10.73 -6.20 23.86
N GLU A 270 -9.73 -6.69 24.59
CA GLU A 270 -9.07 -5.91 25.66
C GLU A 270 -8.29 -4.73 25.09
N GLU A 271 -7.66 -4.92 23.92
CA GLU A 271 -6.94 -3.84 23.24
C GLU A 271 -7.92 -2.84 22.64
N GLN A 272 -9.05 -3.31 22.12
CA GLN A 272 -10.13 -2.45 21.62
C GLN A 272 -10.66 -1.54 22.74
N LYS A 273 -10.79 -2.06 23.97
CA LYS A 273 -11.21 -1.29 25.13
C LYS A 273 -10.21 -0.19 25.48
N LYS A 274 -8.90 -0.51 25.52
CA LYS A 274 -7.85 0.48 25.82
C LYS A 274 -7.77 1.58 24.76
N VAL A 275 -7.89 1.21 23.49
CA VAL A 275 -7.96 2.18 22.37
C VAL A 275 -9.15 3.10 22.54
N TYR A 276 -10.32 2.57 22.89
CA TYR A 276 -11.51 3.38 23.13
C TYR A 276 -11.32 4.34 24.32
N GLU A 277 -10.82 3.83 25.45
CA GLU A 277 -10.59 4.63 26.66
C GLU A 277 -9.64 5.80 26.38
N GLU A 278 -8.52 5.56 25.66
CA GLU A 278 -7.60 6.63 25.27
C GLU A 278 -8.28 7.66 24.34
N ILE A 279 -9.09 7.20 23.37
CA ILE A 279 -9.80 8.11 22.47
C ILE A 279 -10.77 9.00 23.25
N ILE A 280 -11.51 8.46 24.21
CA ILE A 280 -12.46 9.24 25.02
C ILE A 280 -11.72 10.21 25.94
N GLU A 281 -10.61 9.79 26.55
CA GLU A 281 -9.79 10.66 27.39
C GLU A 281 -9.21 11.86 26.62
N ILE A 282 -8.70 11.65 25.41
CA ILE A 282 -7.97 12.67 24.65
C ILE A 282 -8.88 13.49 23.74
N VAL A 283 -9.84 12.83 23.05
CA VAL A 283 -10.73 13.46 22.07
C VAL A 283 -12.03 13.94 22.70
N GLY A 284 -12.51 13.22 23.72
CA GLY A 284 -13.81 13.46 24.35
C GLY A 284 -14.98 12.83 23.57
N VAL A 285 -16.18 13.00 24.10
CA VAL A 285 -17.42 12.45 23.50
C VAL A 285 -18.00 13.34 22.42
N ASP A 286 -17.76 14.65 22.46
CA ASP A 286 -18.51 15.65 21.67
C ASP A 286 -18.05 15.81 20.22
N ARG A 287 -16.79 15.48 19.90
CA ARG A 287 -16.24 15.63 18.55
C ARG A 287 -15.64 14.35 18.01
N GLN A 288 -15.54 14.21 16.70
CA GLN A 288 -14.85 13.09 16.07
C GLN A 288 -13.32 13.27 16.12
N PRO A 289 -12.53 12.14 16.11
CA PRO A 289 -11.10 12.19 16.00
C PRO A 289 -10.65 12.87 14.70
N THR A 290 -9.53 13.58 14.79
CA THR A 290 -8.89 14.23 13.65
C THR A 290 -7.42 13.80 13.52
N VAL A 291 -6.77 14.15 12.41
CA VAL A 291 -5.35 13.78 12.20
C VAL A 291 -4.44 14.46 13.25
N GLU A 292 -4.82 15.62 13.75
CA GLU A 292 -4.09 16.37 14.79
C GLU A 292 -4.05 15.61 16.13
N ASP A 293 -5.03 14.75 16.38
CA ASP A 293 -5.08 13.94 17.59
C ASP A 293 -4.05 12.79 17.55
N LYS A 294 -3.56 12.42 16.36
CA LYS A 294 -2.63 11.30 16.19
C LYS A 294 -1.41 11.38 17.09
N SER A 295 -0.84 12.57 17.25
CA SER A 295 0.35 12.76 18.10
C SER A 295 0.10 12.53 19.58
N LYS A 296 -1.14 12.60 20.04
CA LYS A 296 -1.56 12.45 21.44
C LYS A 296 -2.04 11.03 21.77
N LEU A 297 -2.57 10.30 20.79
CA LEU A 297 -3.13 8.96 20.94
C LEU A 297 -2.02 7.89 20.88
N THR A 298 -1.22 7.84 21.95
CA THR A 298 0.01 7.03 22.04
C THR A 298 -0.27 5.53 21.97
N TYR A 299 -1.25 5.05 22.73
CA TYR A 299 -1.62 3.64 22.76
C TYR A 299 -2.24 3.19 21.44
N THR A 300 -3.13 4.00 20.88
CA THR A 300 -3.76 3.77 19.59
C THR A 300 -2.71 3.64 18.46
N ASN A 301 -1.72 4.52 18.44
CA ASN A 301 -0.61 4.42 17.48
C ASN A 301 0.22 3.14 17.70
N ALA A 302 0.48 2.79 18.95
CA ALA A 302 1.20 1.56 19.30
C ALA A 302 0.41 0.31 18.87
N PHE A 303 -0.92 0.31 19.06
CA PHE A 303 -1.81 -0.74 18.56
C PHE A 303 -1.74 -0.86 17.03
N ILE A 304 -1.83 0.26 16.30
CA ILE A 304 -1.74 0.26 14.82
C ILE A 304 -0.40 -0.31 14.36
N LEU A 305 0.70 0.03 15.02
CA LEU A 305 2.02 -0.49 14.67
C LEU A 305 2.15 -1.99 14.93
N GLU A 306 1.64 -2.49 16.05
CA GLU A 306 1.67 -3.93 16.37
C GLU A 306 0.74 -4.72 15.44
N ALA A 307 -0.45 -4.21 15.19
CA ALA A 307 -1.37 -4.79 14.23
C ALA A 307 -0.78 -4.80 12.81
N SER A 308 -0.05 -3.75 12.42
CA SER A 308 0.69 -3.69 11.15
C SER A 308 1.76 -4.78 11.07
N ARG A 309 2.53 -4.98 12.16
CA ARG A 309 3.59 -5.99 12.22
C ARG A 309 3.03 -7.41 12.09
N THR A 310 1.89 -7.69 12.73
CA THR A 310 1.27 -9.02 12.77
C THR A 310 0.21 -9.24 11.69
N SER A 311 0.02 -8.27 10.79
CA SER A 311 -1.04 -8.29 9.76
C SER A 311 -0.85 -9.37 8.70
N ASP A 312 0.39 -9.80 8.45
CA ASP A 312 0.79 -10.68 7.35
C ASP A 312 0.27 -10.22 5.98
N PHE A 313 0.02 -8.90 5.85
CA PHE A 313 -0.63 -8.32 4.68
C PHE A 313 0.25 -8.42 3.42
N PHE A 314 1.51 -8.01 3.52
CA PHE A 314 2.50 -8.18 2.47
C PHE A 314 3.69 -8.99 3.01
N PRO A 315 3.65 -10.34 2.91
CA PRO A 315 4.76 -11.15 3.40
C PRO A 315 6.04 -10.93 2.60
N PHE A 316 5.91 -10.51 1.34
CA PHE A 316 7.04 -10.21 0.44
C PHE A 316 6.77 -8.94 -0.35
N VAL A 317 7.78 -8.07 -0.45
CA VAL A 317 7.72 -6.87 -1.30
C VAL A 317 8.29 -7.18 -2.69
N PRO A 318 7.74 -6.54 -3.75
CA PRO A 318 8.24 -6.66 -5.11
C PRO A 318 9.76 -6.49 -5.20
N CYS A 319 10.36 -7.38 -5.97
CA CYS A 319 11.78 -7.58 -6.08
C CYS A 319 12.52 -6.33 -6.56
N LEU A 320 13.61 -5.96 -5.90
CA LEU A 320 14.57 -4.98 -6.36
C LEU A 320 15.76 -5.68 -6.98
N GLU A 321 16.35 -5.09 -8.02
CA GLU A 321 17.51 -5.62 -8.73
C GLU A 321 18.78 -4.93 -8.29
N CYS A 322 19.83 -5.72 -8.09
CA CYS A 322 21.18 -5.23 -7.84
C CYS A 322 21.75 -4.60 -9.12
N THR A 323 21.92 -3.28 -9.13
CA THR A 323 22.37 -2.50 -10.30
C THR A 323 23.88 -2.51 -10.49
N LYS A 324 24.63 -2.81 -9.43
CA LYS A 324 26.11 -2.88 -9.41
C LYS A 324 26.54 -4.06 -8.57
N GLU A 325 27.60 -4.75 -8.97
CA GLU A 325 28.22 -5.77 -8.14
C GLU A 325 28.60 -5.19 -6.77
N THR A 326 28.30 -5.91 -5.71
CA THR A 326 28.59 -5.50 -4.34
C THR A 326 28.80 -6.72 -3.43
N THR A 327 28.99 -6.45 -2.16
CA THR A 327 29.02 -7.49 -1.11
C THR A 327 27.90 -7.25 -0.12
N LEU A 328 27.30 -8.32 0.44
CA LEU A 328 26.32 -8.23 1.52
C LEU A 328 26.61 -9.36 2.51
N ARG A 329 26.78 -9.03 3.79
CA ARG A 329 27.11 -10.03 4.84
C ARG A 329 28.33 -10.90 4.48
N GLY A 330 29.31 -10.36 3.78
CA GLY A 330 30.49 -11.09 3.32
C GLY A 330 30.31 -11.90 2.02
N PHE A 331 29.08 -11.99 1.48
CA PHE A 331 28.81 -12.65 0.22
C PHE A 331 28.94 -11.68 -0.96
N ARG A 332 29.56 -12.14 -2.04
CA ARG A 332 29.60 -11.41 -3.31
C ARG A 332 28.20 -11.47 -3.96
N ILE A 333 27.65 -10.32 -4.28
CA ILE A 333 26.35 -10.17 -4.94
C ILE A 333 26.58 -9.63 -6.36
N PRO A 334 26.40 -10.46 -7.39
CA PRO A 334 26.56 -10.02 -8.77
C PRO A 334 25.51 -8.97 -9.17
N LYS A 335 25.87 -8.09 -10.10
CA LYS A 335 24.89 -7.25 -10.80
C LYS A 335 23.79 -8.11 -11.41
N GLY A 336 22.54 -7.66 -11.38
CA GLY A 336 21.39 -8.38 -11.89
C GLY A 336 20.78 -9.38 -10.90
N THR A 337 21.34 -9.52 -9.69
CA THR A 337 20.73 -10.32 -8.62
C THR A 337 19.45 -9.63 -8.14
N ILE A 338 18.35 -10.38 -8.06
CA ILE A 338 17.05 -9.87 -7.60
C ILE A 338 16.92 -10.11 -6.10
N THR A 339 16.63 -9.07 -5.32
CA THR A 339 16.39 -9.21 -3.88
C THR A 339 14.93 -9.53 -3.61
N LEU A 340 14.70 -10.50 -2.75
CA LEU A 340 13.40 -10.84 -2.20
C LEU A 340 13.34 -10.38 -0.74
N MET A 341 12.62 -9.29 -0.48
CA MET A 341 12.41 -8.79 0.87
C MET A 341 11.34 -9.61 1.57
N ASN A 342 11.73 -10.47 2.51
CA ASN A 342 10.80 -11.24 3.32
C ASN A 342 10.39 -10.43 4.55
N LEU A 343 9.30 -9.66 4.41
CA LEU A 343 8.78 -8.80 5.48
C LEU A 343 8.20 -9.64 6.62
N TYR A 344 7.51 -10.74 6.30
CA TYR A 344 7.01 -11.67 7.31
C TYR A 344 8.13 -12.09 8.26
N SER A 345 9.23 -12.61 7.71
CA SER A 345 10.36 -13.04 8.51
C SER A 345 11.01 -11.90 9.32
N SER A 346 11.03 -10.68 8.76
CA SER A 346 11.57 -9.51 9.47
C SER A 346 10.66 -9.03 10.61
N HIS A 347 9.35 -9.21 10.47
CA HIS A 347 8.38 -8.84 11.51
C HIS A 347 8.38 -9.82 12.70
N TYR A 348 8.87 -11.05 12.48
CA TYR A 348 9.03 -12.06 13.53
C TYR A 348 10.50 -12.28 13.93
N ASP A 349 11.38 -11.31 13.62
CA ASP A 349 12.80 -11.34 13.94
C ASP A 349 13.03 -11.20 15.45
N THR A 350 13.52 -12.29 16.08
CA THR A 350 13.78 -12.35 17.53
C THR A 350 14.94 -11.45 17.99
N GLU A 351 15.82 -11.01 17.07
CA GLU A 351 16.85 -10.02 17.38
C GLU A 351 16.27 -8.61 17.59
N VAL A 352 15.06 -8.37 17.06
CA VAL A 352 14.40 -7.05 17.09
C VAL A 352 13.18 -7.03 18.00
N TYR A 353 12.38 -8.10 17.97
CA TYR A 353 11.12 -8.19 18.71
C TYR A 353 11.21 -9.30 19.75
N GLU A 354 11.14 -8.93 21.04
CA GLU A 354 11.03 -9.88 22.13
C GLU A 354 9.68 -10.62 22.05
N ASP A 355 9.68 -11.96 22.11
CA ASP A 355 8.48 -12.78 21.94
C ASP A 355 7.62 -12.33 20.72
N PRO A 356 8.12 -12.45 19.48
CA PRO A 356 7.52 -11.83 18.31
C PRO A 356 6.14 -12.38 17.95
N HIS A 357 5.76 -13.55 18.47
CA HIS A 357 4.43 -14.14 18.25
C HIS A 357 3.37 -13.63 19.24
N LYS A 358 3.77 -12.97 20.30
CA LYS A 358 2.86 -12.32 21.23
C LYS A 358 2.43 -10.97 20.65
N PHE A 359 1.12 -10.73 20.60
CA PHE A 359 0.57 -9.42 20.27
C PHE A 359 0.74 -8.50 21.48
N ASP A 360 1.59 -7.50 21.37
CA ASP A 360 1.92 -6.58 22.46
C ASP A 360 2.17 -5.15 21.94
N PRO A 361 1.15 -4.30 21.90
CA PRO A 361 1.32 -2.90 21.51
C PRO A 361 2.33 -2.13 22.35
N SER A 362 2.54 -2.53 23.62
CA SER A 362 3.43 -1.82 24.53
C SER A 362 4.89 -1.77 24.07
N ARG A 363 5.29 -2.66 23.14
CA ARG A 363 6.64 -2.65 22.53
C ARG A 363 6.93 -1.37 21.75
N PHE A 364 5.90 -0.68 21.27
CA PHE A 364 6.01 0.58 20.53
C PHE A 364 5.76 1.82 21.37
N ILE A 365 5.44 1.65 22.65
CA ILE A 365 5.30 2.77 23.57
C ILE A 365 6.69 3.15 24.10
N SER A 366 7.01 4.45 24.01
CA SER A 366 8.26 4.98 24.51
C SER A 366 8.25 5.01 26.03
N LYS A 367 9.28 4.39 26.63
CA LYS A 367 9.65 4.63 28.04
C LYS A 367 10.95 5.44 28.03
N ASP A 368 10.98 6.53 28.78
CA ASP A 368 12.16 7.41 28.87
C ASP A 368 12.65 7.93 27.49
N GLY A 369 11.71 8.21 26.59
CA GLY A 369 12.00 8.72 25.26
C GLY A 369 12.53 7.68 24.25
N LYS A 370 12.66 6.40 24.63
CA LYS A 370 13.13 5.32 23.74
C LYS A 370 12.03 4.28 23.53
N ARG A 371 11.77 3.92 22.29
CA ARG A 371 10.93 2.76 21.95
C ARG A 371 11.64 1.46 22.33
N ARG A 372 10.88 0.46 22.74
CA ARG A 372 11.41 -0.88 23.05
C ARG A 372 11.77 -1.68 21.80
N SER A 373 11.14 -1.38 20.66
CA SER A 373 11.33 -2.10 19.40
C SER A 373 11.43 -1.14 18.21
N GLU A 374 12.05 -1.60 17.14
CA GLU A 374 12.07 -0.91 15.87
C GLU A 374 10.68 -0.91 15.20
N LEU A 375 10.43 0.07 14.32
CA LEU A 375 9.17 0.12 13.56
C LEU A 375 9.10 -1.03 12.56
N PRO A 376 7.91 -1.61 12.34
CA PRO A 376 7.72 -2.64 11.33
C PRO A 376 7.98 -2.10 9.91
N ILE A 377 8.59 -2.93 9.07
CA ILE A 377 8.92 -2.59 7.68
C ILE A 377 7.75 -3.00 6.78
N LEU A 378 6.59 -2.38 6.94
CA LEU A 378 5.41 -2.76 6.14
C LEU A 378 5.44 -2.18 4.71
N PHE A 379 5.92 -0.95 4.58
CA PHE A 379 5.92 -0.18 3.33
C PHE A 379 7.24 -0.29 2.55
N GLY A 380 8.03 -1.30 2.86
CA GLY A 380 9.39 -1.43 2.35
C GLY A 380 10.38 -0.49 3.04
N VAL A 381 11.62 -0.49 2.56
CA VAL A 381 12.70 0.30 3.16
C VAL A 381 13.61 0.87 2.08
N GLY A 382 14.20 2.05 2.34
CA GLY A 382 15.12 2.72 1.44
C GLY A 382 14.44 3.57 0.37
N ARG A 383 15.16 3.84 -0.71
CA ARG A 383 14.72 4.80 -1.76
C ARG A 383 13.47 4.39 -2.51
N ARG A 384 13.17 3.10 -2.54
CA ARG A 384 12.00 2.50 -3.22
C ARG A 384 10.85 2.17 -2.27
N SER A 385 10.88 2.68 -1.03
CA SER A 385 9.75 2.56 -0.10
C SER A 385 8.46 3.17 -0.69
N CYS A 386 7.33 2.71 -0.20
CA CYS A 386 6.01 3.15 -0.67
C CYS A 386 5.85 4.67 -0.57
N MET A 387 5.33 5.28 -1.62
CA MET A 387 5.02 6.72 -1.64
C MET A 387 3.74 7.06 -0.88
N GLY A 388 2.82 6.09 -0.80
CA GLY A 388 1.53 6.24 -0.14
C GLY A 388 1.52 5.91 1.36
N GLU A 389 2.68 5.61 1.99
CA GLU A 389 2.74 5.23 3.41
C GLU A 389 2.04 6.23 4.33
N GLY A 390 2.34 7.51 4.20
CA GLY A 390 1.75 8.56 5.02
C GLY A 390 0.23 8.62 4.88
N PHE A 391 -0.26 8.48 3.65
CA PHE A 391 -1.68 8.47 3.34
C PHE A 391 -2.38 7.24 3.91
N ALA A 392 -1.87 6.05 3.65
CA ALA A 392 -2.43 4.81 4.15
C ALA A 392 -2.50 4.78 5.68
N MET A 393 -1.42 5.22 6.35
CA MET A 393 -1.39 5.28 7.82
C MET A 393 -2.32 6.35 8.41
N MET A 394 -2.65 7.39 7.64
CA MET A 394 -3.65 8.37 8.02
C MET A 394 -5.07 7.80 7.89
N GLU A 395 -5.36 7.12 6.79
CA GLU A 395 -6.66 6.44 6.62
C GLU A 395 -6.88 5.38 7.68
N VAL A 396 -5.88 4.52 7.94
CA VAL A 396 -5.96 3.53 9.04
C VAL A 396 -6.29 4.20 10.38
N PHE A 397 -5.55 5.26 10.71
CA PHE A 397 -5.75 5.98 11.97
C PHE A 397 -7.18 6.55 12.06
N LEU A 398 -7.64 7.25 11.04
CA LEU A 398 -8.95 7.90 11.07
C LEU A 398 -10.11 6.89 11.04
N PHE A 399 -10.04 5.85 10.20
CA PHE A 399 -11.05 4.79 10.19
C PHE A 399 -11.12 4.08 11.53
N LEU A 400 -9.98 3.64 12.06
CA LEU A 400 -9.92 2.92 13.33
C LEU A 400 -10.49 3.77 14.48
N THR A 401 -9.96 4.97 14.66
CA THR A 401 -10.35 5.83 15.79
C THR A 401 -11.80 6.26 15.72
N THR A 402 -12.31 6.59 14.53
CA THR A 402 -13.70 7.00 14.35
C THR A 402 -14.67 5.84 14.55
N ILE A 403 -14.37 4.65 14.01
CA ILE A 403 -15.22 3.47 14.19
C ILE A 403 -15.21 3.05 15.65
N VAL A 404 -14.05 2.94 16.31
CA VAL A 404 -13.94 2.53 17.72
C VAL A 404 -14.62 3.51 18.67
N LYS A 405 -14.53 4.80 18.39
CA LYS A 405 -15.23 5.81 19.19
C LYS A 405 -16.74 5.61 19.18
N ASN A 406 -17.32 5.29 18.03
CA ASN A 406 -18.75 5.19 17.85
C ASN A 406 -19.32 3.77 18.16
N PHE A 407 -18.49 2.72 18.02
CA PHE A 407 -18.96 1.34 18.12
C PHE A 407 -18.01 0.45 18.89
N GLN A 408 -18.59 -0.52 19.58
CA GLN A 408 -17.90 -1.73 20.02
C GLN A 408 -18.05 -2.78 18.93
N LEU A 409 -16.94 -3.36 18.47
CA LEU A 409 -16.94 -4.33 17.38
C LEU A 409 -16.82 -5.76 17.92
N SER A 410 -17.53 -6.68 17.29
CA SER A 410 -17.39 -8.12 17.51
C SER A 410 -17.52 -8.87 16.17
N PHE A 411 -17.06 -10.12 16.12
CA PHE A 411 -17.40 -10.98 15.00
C PHE A 411 -18.86 -11.42 15.09
N ALA A 412 -19.49 -11.60 13.93
CA ALA A 412 -20.77 -12.28 13.87
C ALA A 412 -20.62 -13.76 14.27
N ASP A 413 -21.72 -14.38 14.71
CA ASP A 413 -21.83 -15.83 14.96
C ASP A 413 -20.83 -16.39 16.02
N GLY A 414 -20.33 -15.55 16.93
CA GLY A 414 -19.46 -15.99 18.04
C GLY A 414 -18.07 -16.47 17.62
N VAL A 415 -17.64 -16.17 16.39
CA VAL A 415 -16.27 -16.41 15.92
C VAL A 415 -15.28 -15.63 16.78
N LYS A 416 -14.18 -16.27 17.19
CA LYS A 416 -13.14 -15.61 18.01
C LYS A 416 -11.90 -15.23 17.21
N LYS A 417 -11.63 -15.92 16.11
CA LYS A 417 -10.49 -15.65 15.20
C LYS A 417 -10.92 -15.90 13.77
N SER A 418 -10.36 -15.14 12.85
CA SER A 418 -10.62 -15.26 11.42
C SER A 418 -9.33 -15.09 10.62
N THR A 419 -9.24 -15.71 9.48
CA THR A 419 -8.09 -15.56 8.57
C THR A 419 -8.24 -14.32 7.69
N ASN A 420 -7.14 -13.87 7.09
CA ASN A 420 -7.23 -12.84 6.05
C ASN A 420 -8.00 -13.36 4.82
N ASP A 421 -7.97 -14.67 4.57
CA ASP A 421 -8.71 -15.31 3.49
C ASP A 421 -10.23 -15.19 3.70
N ASP A 422 -10.72 -15.35 4.93
CA ASP A 422 -12.14 -15.13 5.26
C ASP A 422 -12.57 -13.67 5.03
N LEU A 423 -11.66 -12.72 5.31
CA LEU A 423 -11.89 -11.31 5.01
C LEU A 423 -12.00 -11.07 3.51
N PHE A 424 -11.01 -11.56 2.72
CA PHE A 424 -10.94 -11.33 1.28
C PHE A 424 -12.03 -12.07 0.48
N THR A 425 -12.48 -13.22 0.99
CA THR A 425 -13.60 -13.97 0.38
C THR A 425 -14.98 -13.46 0.83
N GLY A 426 -15.03 -12.43 1.68
CA GLY A 426 -16.25 -11.84 2.19
C GLY A 426 -17.05 -12.77 3.15
N LYS A 427 -16.43 -13.81 3.67
CA LYS A 427 -17.03 -14.69 4.69
C LYS A 427 -17.05 -14.02 6.07
N LEU A 428 -16.02 -13.19 6.34
CA LEU A 428 -15.94 -12.47 7.60
C LEU A 428 -17.04 -11.40 7.69
N ARG A 429 -17.79 -11.42 8.77
CA ARG A 429 -18.79 -10.42 9.12
C ARG A 429 -18.50 -9.83 10.50
N ILE A 430 -18.63 -8.53 10.62
CA ILE A 430 -18.44 -7.78 11.86
C ILE A 430 -19.78 -7.18 12.28
N VAL A 431 -20.09 -7.28 13.56
CA VAL A 431 -21.22 -6.61 14.20
C VAL A 431 -20.69 -5.40 14.95
N ALA A 432 -21.35 -4.27 14.75
CA ALA A 432 -21.01 -3.00 15.39
C ALA A 432 -22.13 -2.61 16.37
N HIS A 433 -21.80 -2.60 17.66
CA HIS A 433 -22.72 -2.21 18.74
C HIS A 433 -22.48 -0.73 19.05
N PRO A 434 -23.49 0.15 18.93
CA PRO A 434 -23.31 1.57 19.28
C PRO A 434 -22.78 1.75 20.70
N ARG A 435 -21.86 2.67 20.90
CA ARG A 435 -21.44 3.12 22.23
C ARG A 435 -22.28 4.31 22.67
N ASN A 436 -22.68 4.30 23.93
CA ASN A 436 -23.48 5.37 24.55
C ASN A 436 -22.61 6.61 24.84
#